data_97962cdc15ebe3c26118bce21c49d142
#
_entry.id   97962cdc15ebe3c26118bce21c49d142
#
_cell.length_a   1.000
_cell.length_b   1.000
_cell.length_c   1.000
_cell.angle_alpha   90.00
_cell.angle_beta   90.00
_cell.angle_gamma   90.00
#
_symmetry.space_group_name_H-M   'P 1'
#
loop_
_entity.id
_entity.type
_entity.pdbx_description
1 polymer ?
#
loop_
_entity_poly.entity_id
_entity_poly.type
_entity_poly.pdbx_seq_one_letter_code
_entity_poly.pdbx_strand_id
1 'polypeptide(L)'
;MKCREIIENIEKSYPRNYAMEWDNVGLLAGSHEKEVRRIYVALDATDEVIEAAKAAGADLLVTHHPMIFSPVSRITDEDFIGRRLLRLIQEDMDYYAMHTNYDVLRMSELSGEYLGLSDARILEVTCETPKEEGIGRVADLPDPVSLQDYCETVKKAFGLQTVQAFGDLAGAVKRIAVSPGSGKSMIDPAIAMGADVLVTGDIGHHEGIDAVARGLAVIDAGHYGIEHIFIKDMKQFLERSFAGVEVITAPRKDPFTVL
;
A
#
# COMPACT_ATOMS: atom_id res chain seq x y z
N MET A 1 7.44 -25.68 3.75
CA MET A 1 8.56 -24.71 3.61
C MET A 1 8.72 -23.97 4.92
N LYS A 2 9.93 -23.69 5.37
CA LYS A 2 10.11 -22.92 6.61
C LYS A 2 9.71 -21.45 6.43
N CYS A 3 9.14 -20.85 7.45
CA CYS A 3 8.79 -19.42 7.45
C CYS A 3 10.00 -18.53 7.10
N ARG A 4 11.19 -18.87 7.63
CA ARG A 4 12.46 -18.23 7.31
C ARG A 4 12.73 -18.16 5.80
N GLU A 5 12.55 -19.27 5.07
CA GLU A 5 12.82 -19.33 3.63
C GLU A 5 11.91 -18.40 2.84
N ILE A 6 10.65 -18.27 3.28
CA ILE A 6 9.67 -17.36 2.69
C ILE A 6 10.09 -15.91 2.95
N ILE A 7 10.41 -15.58 4.20
CA ILE A 7 10.82 -14.23 4.60
C ILE A 7 12.10 -13.80 3.88
N GLU A 8 13.12 -14.66 3.86
CA GLU A 8 14.38 -14.37 3.15
C GLU A 8 14.16 -14.09 1.65
N ASN A 9 13.22 -14.77 1.01
CA ASN A 9 12.88 -14.53 -0.38
C ASN A 9 12.11 -13.20 -0.57
N ILE A 10 11.16 -12.91 0.32
CA ILE A 10 10.45 -11.62 0.32
C ILE A 10 11.47 -10.49 0.52
N GLU A 11 12.32 -10.59 1.54
CA GLU A 11 13.31 -9.56 1.89
C GLU A 11 14.46 -9.44 0.88
N LYS A 12 14.69 -10.45 0.05
CA LYS A 12 15.60 -10.36 -1.10
C LYS A 12 15.06 -9.44 -2.19
N SER A 13 13.74 -9.43 -2.39
CA SER A 13 13.07 -8.58 -3.38
C SER A 13 12.67 -7.22 -2.80
N TYR A 14 12.32 -7.21 -1.53
CA TYR A 14 11.84 -6.02 -0.78
C TYR A 14 12.60 -5.88 0.55
N PRO A 15 13.91 -5.55 0.52
CA PRO A 15 14.72 -5.47 1.73
C PRO A 15 14.18 -4.48 2.75
N ARG A 16 14.22 -4.85 4.03
CA ARG A 16 13.71 -4.01 5.13
C ARG A 16 14.44 -2.68 5.29
N ASN A 17 15.69 -2.58 4.86
CA ASN A 17 16.46 -1.34 4.93
C ASN A 17 15.97 -0.23 3.98
N TYR A 18 15.00 -0.50 3.11
CA TYR A 18 14.28 0.50 2.33
C TYR A 18 13.05 1.06 3.06
N ALA A 19 12.67 0.46 4.19
CA ALA A 19 11.61 1.02 5.03
C ALA A 19 12.08 2.32 5.70
N MET A 20 11.12 3.21 5.96
CA MET A 20 11.37 4.43 6.72
C MET A 20 11.83 4.08 8.14
N GLU A 21 12.68 4.92 8.74
CA GLU A 21 13.27 4.67 10.07
C GLU A 21 12.25 4.46 11.19
N TRP A 22 11.08 5.08 11.05
CA TRP A 22 9.98 4.96 12.02
C TRP A 22 9.10 3.71 11.82
N ASP A 23 9.28 3.00 10.70
CA ASP A 23 8.42 1.90 10.30
C ASP A 23 8.77 0.58 10.99
N ASN A 24 7.78 -0.30 11.11
CA ASN A 24 7.94 -1.61 11.75
C ASN A 24 7.56 -2.73 10.79
N VAL A 25 8.53 -3.19 10.02
CA VAL A 25 8.35 -4.23 8.98
C VAL A 25 9.10 -5.51 9.31
N GLY A 26 8.65 -6.62 8.74
CA GLY A 26 9.25 -7.94 8.93
C GLY A 26 8.33 -8.93 9.64
N LEU A 27 8.89 -9.97 10.24
CA LEU A 27 8.15 -10.93 11.07
C LEU A 27 7.84 -10.27 12.42
N LEU A 28 6.59 -9.88 12.64
CA LEU A 28 6.16 -9.14 13.82
C LEU A 28 5.61 -10.05 14.92
N ALA A 29 5.13 -11.25 14.56
CA ALA A 29 4.74 -12.29 15.51
C ALA A 29 4.93 -13.67 14.86
N GLY A 30 5.45 -14.64 15.61
CA GLY A 30 5.61 -16.01 15.13
C GLY A 30 7.04 -16.53 15.20
N SER A 31 7.34 -17.58 14.42
CA SER A 31 8.60 -18.30 14.46
C SER A 31 9.18 -18.56 13.07
N HIS A 32 10.44 -18.19 12.90
CA HIS A 32 11.20 -18.50 11.67
C HIS A 32 11.28 -20.01 11.35
N GLU A 33 11.13 -20.88 12.35
CA GLU A 33 11.27 -22.34 12.19
C GLU A 33 9.95 -23.03 11.84
N LYS A 34 8.82 -22.32 11.85
CA LYS A 34 7.51 -22.86 11.55
C LYS A 34 7.43 -23.36 10.11
N GLU A 35 6.71 -24.46 9.90
CA GLU A 35 6.34 -24.95 8.58
C GLU A 35 5.13 -24.18 8.05
N VAL A 36 5.29 -23.53 6.90
CA VAL A 36 4.24 -22.79 6.20
C VAL A 36 3.83 -23.55 4.95
N ARG A 37 2.54 -23.87 4.85
CA ARG A 37 1.88 -24.52 3.70
C ARG A 37 0.89 -23.58 3.03
N ARG A 38 0.35 -22.64 3.81
CA ARG A 38 -0.69 -21.69 3.37
C ARG A 38 -0.41 -20.30 3.88
N ILE A 39 -0.42 -19.34 2.95
CA ILE A 39 -0.24 -17.91 3.22
C ILE A 39 -1.58 -17.20 2.95
N TYR A 40 -1.98 -16.32 3.85
CA TYR A 40 -3.10 -15.40 3.64
C TYR A 40 -2.57 -13.99 3.43
N VAL A 41 -2.99 -13.34 2.34
CA VAL A 41 -2.54 -11.98 1.97
C VAL A 41 -3.68 -11.00 2.12
N ALA A 42 -3.46 -9.89 2.82
CA ALA A 42 -4.42 -8.81 3.01
C ALA A 42 -3.71 -7.44 3.01
N LEU A 43 -4.46 -6.35 2.96
CA LEU A 43 -3.88 -5.02 3.14
C LEU A 43 -3.63 -4.74 4.63
N ASP A 44 -4.63 -5.03 5.47
CA ASP A 44 -4.65 -4.76 6.90
C ASP A 44 -4.85 -6.04 7.72
N ALA A 45 -4.27 -6.11 8.92
CA ALA A 45 -4.52 -7.17 9.88
C ALA A 45 -5.69 -6.82 10.83
N THR A 46 -6.91 -6.73 10.29
CA THR A 46 -8.12 -6.50 11.08
C THR A 46 -8.60 -7.77 11.78
N ASP A 47 -9.52 -7.64 12.76
CA ASP A 47 -10.12 -8.81 13.43
C ASP A 47 -10.79 -9.74 12.42
N GLU A 48 -11.51 -9.18 11.42
CA GLU A 48 -12.16 -9.95 10.36
C GLU A 48 -11.14 -10.69 9.47
N VAL A 49 -10.02 -10.03 9.12
CA VAL A 49 -8.95 -10.64 8.31
C VAL A 49 -8.29 -11.79 9.06
N ILE A 50 -8.00 -11.62 10.36
CA ILE A 50 -7.41 -12.67 11.18
C ILE A 50 -8.34 -13.88 11.29
N GLU A 51 -9.65 -13.66 11.51
CA GLU A 51 -10.63 -14.76 11.54
C GLU A 51 -10.79 -15.44 10.18
N ALA A 52 -10.75 -14.69 9.07
CA ALA A 52 -10.79 -15.26 7.73
C ALA A 52 -9.51 -16.07 7.41
N ALA A 53 -8.34 -15.58 7.79
CA ALA A 53 -7.08 -16.30 7.64
C ALA A 53 -7.06 -17.59 8.46
N LYS A 54 -7.56 -17.55 9.71
CA LYS A 54 -7.80 -18.74 10.54
C LYS A 54 -8.74 -19.73 9.88
N ALA A 55 -9.91 -19.28 9.42
CA ALA A 55 -10.90 -20.14 8.76
C ALA A 55 -10.35 -20.78 7.48
N ALA A 56 -9.46 -20.09 6.79
CA ALA A 56 -8.70 -20.61 5.66
C ALA A 56 -7.58 -21.58 6.06
N GLY A 57 -7.25 -21.71 7.35
CA GLY A 57 -6.15 -22.52 7.86
C GLY A 57 -4.79 -21.98 7.45
N ALA A 58 -4.62 -20.68 7.45
CA ALA A 58 -3.35 -20.04 7.12
C ALA A 58 -2.30 -20.25 8.21
N ASP A 59 -1.08 -20.56 7.80
CA ASP A 59 0.08 -20.65 8.69
C ASP A 59 0.79 -19.30 8.84
N LEU A 60 0.68 -18.44 7.81
CA LEU A 60 1.31 -17.11 7.75
C LEU A 60 0.31 -16.09 7.20
N LEU A 61 0.11 -15.01 7.93
CA LEU A 61 -0.59 -13.80 7.45
C LEU A 61 0.44 -12.78 6.97
N VAL A 62 0.31 -12.33 5.73
CA VAL A 62 1.14 -11.29 5.13
C VAL A 62 0.27 -10.07 4.86
N THR A 63 0.64 -8.91 5.41
CA THR A 63 -0.07 -7.66 5.16
C THR A 63 0.87 -6.56 4.68
N HIS A 64 0.28 -5.53 4.08
CA HIS A 64 0.97 -4.29 3.78
C HIS A 64 1.14 -3.45 5.07
N HIS A 65 0.03 -3.12 5.72
CA HIS A 65 0.10 -2.32 6.94
C HIS A 65 0.52 -3.16 8.14
N PRO A 66 1.55 -2.72 8.91
CA PRO A 66 1.90 -3.37 10.15
C PRO A 66 0.83 -3.09 11.21
N MET A 67 0.37 -4.15 11.88
CA MET A 67 -0.56 -4.02 13.01
C MET A 67 0.12 -3.39 14.24
N ILE A 68 1.43 -3.57 14.37
CA ILE A 68 2.23 -3.08 15.49
C ILE A 68 3.06 -1.90 15.01
N PHE A 69 2.58 -0.68 15.16
CA PHE A 69 3.35 0.54 14.86
C PHE A 69 4.24 1.00 16.02
N SER A 70 3.73 0.86 17.25
CA SER A 70 4.46 1.24 18.46
C SER A 70 4.84 0.02 19.26
N PRO A 71 5.96 0.05 20.04
CA PRO A 71 6.36 -1.05 20.89
C PRO A 71 5.23 -1.48 21.85
N VAL A 72 4.96 -2.79 21.88
CA VAL A 72 3.94 -3.37 22.75
C VAL A 72 4.58 -3.77 24.07
N SER A 73 4.12 -3.19 25.17
CA SER A 73 4.62 -3.49 26.52
C SER A 73 3.86 -4.62 27.23
N ARG A 74 2.64 -4.94 26.74
CA ARG A 74 1.77 -5.98 27.31
C ARG A 74 0.98 -6.63 26.19
N ILE A 75 0.76 -7.94 26.28
CA ILE A 75 -0.10 -8.69 25.38
C ILE A 75 -1.26 -9.23 26.23
N THR A 76 -2.35 -8.47 26.25
CA THR A 76 -3.59 -8.79 26.98
C THR A 76 -4.79 -8.51 26.08
N ASP A 77 -5.98 -8.86 26.56
CA ASP A 77 -7.24 -8.61 25.85
C ASP A 77 -7.85 -7.21 26.14
N GLU A 78 -7.13 -6.36 26.89
CA GLU A 78 -7.59 -5.02 27.26
C GLU A 78 -7.65 -4.07 26.04
N ASP A 79 -6.76 -4.25 25.06
CA ASP A 79 -6.76 -3.47 23.82
C ASP A 79 -6.85 -4.36 22.57
N PHE A 80 -7.12 -3.74 21.42
CA PHE A 80 -7.34 -4.48 20.17
C PHE A 80 -6.07 -5.10 19.59
N ILE A 81 -4.89 -4.49 19.80
CA ILE A 81 -3.60 -5.04 19.33
C ILE A 81 -3.26 -6.28 20.14
N GLY A 82 -3.40 -6.20 21.48
CA GLY A 82 -3.19 -7.34 22.38
C GLY A 82 -4.12 -8.51 22.04
N ARG A 83 -5.41 -8.25 21.80
CA ARG A 83 -6.36 -9.30 21.38
C ARG A 83 -5.96 -9.97 20.06
N ARG A 84 -5.55 -9.18 19.06
CA ARG A 84 -5.09 -9.71 17.76
C ARG A 84 -3.83 -10.55 17.89
N LEU A 85 -2.85 -10.09 18.67
CA LEU A 85 -1.64 -10.84 18.97
C LEU A 85 -1.94 -12.16 19.69
N LEU A 86 -2.78 -12.11 20.72
CA LEU A 86 -3.24 -13.33 21.42
C LEU A 86 -3.89 -14.31 20.44
N ARG A 87 -4.73 -13.79 19.53
CA ARG A 87 -5.39 -14.62 18.52
C ARG A 87 -4.40 -15.29 17.57
N LEU A 88 -3.45 -14.54 17.03
CA LEU A 88 -2.40 -15.07 16.16
C LEU A 88 -1.60 -16.18 16.86
N ILE A 89 -1.20 -15.95 18.13
CA ILE A 89 -0.44 -16.92 18.93
C ILE A 89 -1.28 -18.18 19.23
N GLN A 90 -2.55 -18.04 19.61
CA GLN A 90 -3.44 -19.15 19.91
C GLN A 90 -3.71 -20.05 18.70
N GLU A 91 -3.78 -19.46 17.51
CA GLU A 91 -4.00 -20.15 16.26
C GLU A 91 -2.70 -20.62 15.59
N ASP A 92 -1.57 -20.45 16.28
CA ASP A 92 -0.25 -20.76 15.72
C ASP A 92 -0.06 -20.14 14.32
N MET A 93 -0.47 -18.89 14.13
CA MET A 93 -0.38 -18.16 12.86
C MET A 93 0.72 -17.11 12.95
N ASP A 94 1.73 -17.23 12.10
CA ASP A 94 2.78 -16.23 11.97
C ASP A 94 2.25 -14.95 11.29
N TYR A 95 2.85 -13.81 11.60
CA TYR A 95 2.43 -12.52 11.04
C TYR A 95 3.63 -11.74 10.53
N TYR A 96 3.61 -11.43 9.25
CA TYR A 96 4.61 -10.64 8.54
C TYR A 96 3.97 -9.39 7.93
N ALA A 97 4.63 -8.24 8.11
CA ALA A 97 4.21 -7.00 7.47
C ALA A 97 5.33 -6.42 6.60
N MET A 98 4.94 -5.84 5.47
CA MET A 98 5.82 -5.07 4.59
C MET A 98 5.09 -3.79 4.21
N HIS A 99 5.68 -2.65 4.49
CA HIS A 99 5.01 -1.35 4.39
C HIS A 99 5.84 -0.41 3.51
N THR A 100 6.50 0.57 4.10
CA THR A 100 7.21 1.56 3.32
C THR A 100 8.36 1.01 2.47
N ASN A 101 8.95 -0.12 2.83
CA ASN A 101 9.90 -0.83 1.95
C ASN A 101 9.23 -1.31 0.65
N TYR A 102 7.97 -1.76 0.72
CA TYR A 102 7.21 -2.12 -0.47
C TYR A 102 6.75 -0.87 -1.24
N ASP A 103 6.36 0.21 -0.54
CA ASP A 103 6.00 1.49 -1.18
C ASP A 103 7.13 2.03 -2.04
N VAL A 104 8.34 2.03 -1.49
CA VAL A 104 9.55 2.50 -2.18
C VAL A 104 9.87 1.62 -3.40
N LEU A 105 9.86 0.31 -3.23
CA LEU A 105 10.40 -0.62 -4.23
C LEU A 105 9.37 -1.11 -5.25
N ARG A 106 8.06 -1.05 -4.93
CA ARG A 106 7.05 -1.62 -5.81
C ARG A 106 5.73 -0.86 -5.88
N MET A 107 5.11 -0.48 -4.77
CA MET A 107 3.76 0.10 -4.75
C MET A 107 3.66 1.35 -5.63
N SER A 108 4.67 2.21 -5.55
CA SER A 108 4.73 3.44 -6.34
C SER A 108 4.80 3.16 -7.84
N GLU A 109 5.59 2.18 -8.26
CA GLU A 109 5.68 1.76 -9.66
C GLU A 109 4.38 1.08 -10.11
N LEU A 110 3.87 0.14 -9.30
CA LEU A 110 2.64 -0.58 -9.56
C LEU A 110 1.45 0.36 -9.78
N SER A 111 1.32 1.40 -8.94
CA SER A 111 0.25 2.40 -9.10
C SER A 111 0.39 3.20 -10.40
N GLY A 112 1.62 3.53 -10.82
CA GLY A 112 1.91 4.12 -12.11
C GLY A 112 1.52 3.20 -13.28
N GLU A 113 1.82 1.91 -13.18
CA GLU A 113 1.41 0.89 -14.17
C GLU A 113 -0.13 0.82 -14.30
N TYR A 114 -0.85 0.84 -13.18
CA TYR A 114 -2.33 0.85 -13.18
C TYR A 114 -2.91 2.10 -13.86
N LEU A 115 -2.25 3.24 -13.72
CA LEU A 115 -2.63 4.49 -14.38
C LEU A 115 -2.10 4.60 -15.82
N GLY A 116 -1.32 3.62 -16.31
CA GLY A 116 -0.73 3.65 -17.64
C GLY A 116 0.36 4.71 -17.82
N LEU A 117 1.01 5.11 -16.76
CA LEU A 117 2.10 6.09 -16.79
C LEU A 117 3.37 5.46 -17.34
N SER A 118 3.87 5.99 -18.47
CA SER A 118 5.12 5.57 -19.09
C SER A 118 6.27 6.51 -18.72
N ASP A 119 7.49 5.97 -18.65
CA ASP A 119 8.71 6.73 -18.35
C ASP A 119 8.60 7.56 -17.04
N ALA A 120 7.89 7.00 -16.05
CA ALA A 120 7.64 7.67 -14.81
C ALA A 120 8.93 7.83 -13.99
N ARG A 121 9.13 9.03 -13.45
CA ARG A 121 10.23 9.35 -12.53
C ARG A 121 9.76 9.21 -11.10
N ILE A 122 10.70 9.00 -10.17
CA ILE A 122 10.44 9.02 -8.74
C ILE A 122 9.94 10.41 -8.33
N LEU A 123 8.87 10.47 -7.55
CA LEU A 123 8.31 11.72 -7.05
C LEU A 123 9.15 12.27 -5.90
N GLU A 124 9.49 11.43 -4.93
CA GLU A 124 10.36 11.75 -3.79
C GLU A 124 11.39 10.64 -3.59
N VAL A 125 12.67 10.99 -3.74
CA VAL A 125 13.79 10.05 -3.53
C VAL A 125 14.00 9.87 -2.03
N THR A 126 13.95 8.62 -1.57
CA THR A 126 14.16 8.23 -0.16
C THR A 126 15.46 7.46 0.07
N CYS A 127 16.06 6.94 -1.01
CA CYS A 127 17.32 6.22 -0.99
C CYS A 127 18.11 6.53 -2.27
N GLU A 128 19.38 6.89 -2.13
CA GLU A 128 20.25 7.23 -3.27
C GLU A 128 21.18 6.08 -3.69
N THR A 129 21.45 5.13 -2.80
CA THR A 129 22.40 4.05 -3.02
C THR A 129 21.86 2.69 -2.63
N PRO A 130 22.13 1.62 -3.39
CA PRO A 130 22.99 1.54 -4.60
C PRO A 130 22.34 2.12 -5.86
N LYS A 131 21.06 2.42 -5.83
CA LYS A 131 20.24 3.03 -6.89
C LYS A 131 19.25 4.00 -6.25
N GLU A 132 18.91 5.08 -6.94
CA GLU A 132 17.82 5.94 -6.51
C GLU A 132 16.50 5.16 -6.48
N GLU A 133 15.89 5.14 -5.31
CA GLU A 133 14.56 4.58 -5.05
C GLU A 133 13.75 5.57 -4.19
N GLY A 134 12.43 5.48 -4.26
CA GLY A 134 11.60 6.41 -3.50
C GLY A 134 10.11 6.25 -3.73
N ILE A 135 9.38 7.10 -3.04
CA ILE A 135 7.92 7.08 -2.95
C ILE A 135 7.32 7.90 -4.08
N GLY A 136 6.21 7.41 -4.62
CA GLY A 136 5.45 8.04 -5.67
C GLY A 136 6.14 8.01 -7.03
N ARG A 137 5.34 8.29 -8.06
CA ARG A 137 5.80 8.41 -9.45
C ARG A 137 5.17 9.63 -10.09
N VAL A 138 5.89 10.23 -11.05
CA VAL A 138 5.41 11.36 -11.85
C VAL A 138 5.75 11.13 -13.31
N ALA A 139 4.76 11.34 -14.20
CA ALA A 139 4.92 11.24 -15.65
C ALA A 139 3.97 12.18 -16.38
N ASP A 140 4.26 12.45 -17.64
CA ASP A 140 3.39 13.23 -18.52
C ASP A 140 2.48 12.31 -19.33
N LEU A 141 1.19 12.64 -19.43
CA LEU A 141 0.29 12.02 -20.39
C LEU A 141 0.69 12.45 -21.81
N PRO A 142 0.41 11.62 -22.84
CA PRO A 142 0.63 12.03 -24.24
C PRO A 142 -0.08 13.34 -24.56
N ASP A 143 -1.36 13.44 -24.22
CA ASP A 143 -2.21 14.60 -24.43
C ASP A 143 -2.83 15.06 -23.10
N PRO A 144 -3.08 16.38 -22.91
CA PRO A 144 -3.81 16.86 -21.76
C PRO A 144 -5.27 16.36 -21.79
N VAL A 145 -5.81 16.08 -20.59
CA VAL A 145 -7.23 15.72 -20.41
C VAL A 145 -7.86 16.60 -19.34
N SER A 146 -9.18 16.65 -19.24
CA SER A 146 -9.82 17.33 -18.13
C SER A 146 -9.59 16.60 -16.81
N LEU A 147 -9.56 17.33 -15.68
CA LEU A 147 -9.49 16.70 -14.36
C LEU A 147 -10.64 15.71 -14.15
N GLN A 148 -11.84 16.04 -14.66
CA GLN A 148 -13.00 15.16 -14.61
C GLN A 148 -12.74 13.82 -15.34
N ASP A 149 -12.23 13.87 -16.57
CA ASP A 149 -11.94 12.65 -17.35
C ASP A 149 -10.82 11.83 -16.66
N TYR A 150 -9.86 12.52 -16.03
CA TYR A 150 -8.80 11.83 -15.30
C TYR A 150 -9.33 11.18 -14.00
N CYS A 151 -10.32 11.77 -13.32
CA CYS A 151 -11.03 11.10 -12.22
C CYS A 151 -11.68 9.78 -12.68
N GLU A 152 -12.32 9.77 -13.85
CA GLU A 152 -12.90 8.54 -14.41
C GLU A 152 -11.80 7.50 -14.76
N THR A 153 -10.65 7.96 -15.25
CA THR A 153 -9.48 7.10 -15.48
C THR A 153 -9.01 6.45 -14.18
N VAL A 154 -8.85 7.22 -13.11
CA VAL A 154 -8.45 6.73 -11.77
C VAL A 154 -9.48 5.72 -11.24
N LYS A 155 -10.76 6.05 -11.31
CA LYS A 155 -11.84 5.14 -10.89
C LYS A 155 -11.77 3.80 -11.62
N LYS A 156 -11.59 3.84 -12.93
CA LYS A 156 -11.50 2.63 -13.77
C LYS A 156 -10.23 1.83 -13.45
N ALA A 157 -9.09 2.49 -13.30
CA ALA A 157 -7.80 1.87 -13.03
C ALA A 157 -7.80 1.05 -11.74
N PHE A 158 -8.34 1.63 -10.67
CA PHE A 158 -8.40 1.00 -9.35
C PHE A 158 -9.75 0.33 -9.04
N GLY A 159 -10.72 0.34 -9.97
CA GLY A 159 -12.04 -0.25 -9.78
C GLY A 159 -12.86 0.44 -8.68
N LEU A 160 -12.78 1.76 -8.60
CA LEU A 160 -13.45 2.58 -7.58
C LEU A 160 -14.84 3.04 -8.05
N GLN A 161 -15.78 3.16 -7.11
CA GLN A 161 -17.08 3.75 -7.37
C GLN A 161 -17.02 5.29 -7.34
N THR A 162 -16.23 5.82 -6.42
CA THR A 162 -16.11 7.27 -6.16
C THR A 162 -14.66 7.65 -5.93
N VAL A 163 -14.34 8.92 -6.21
CA VAL A 163 -13.13 9.62 -5.78
C VAL A 163 -13.54 11.01 -5.31
N GLN A 164 -12.72 11.66 -4.48
CA GLN A 164 -12.86 13.07 -4.18
C GLN A 164 -11.87 13.86 -5.04
N ALA A 165 -12.29 14.98 -5.61
CA ALA A 165 -11.44 15.83 -6.40
C ALA A 165 -11.39 17.25 -5.83
N PHE A 166 -10.19 17.79 -5.68
CA PHE A 166 -9.93 19.18 -5.35
C PHE A 166 -9.34 19.85 -6.59
N GLY A 167 -9.97 20.90 -7.08
CA GLY A 167 -9.57 21.64 -8.26
C GLY A 167 -10.72 21.91 -9.23
N ASP A 168 -10.40 22.56 -10.34
CA ASP A 168 -11.36 22.80 -11.42
C ASP A 168 -11.51 21.54 -12.27
N LEU A 169 -12.71 20.93 -12.26
CA LEU A 169 -12.99 19.71 -13.03
C LEU A 169 -12.82 19.88 -14.54
N ALA A 170 -12.98 21.10 -15.07
CA ALA A 170 -12.76 21.41 -16.49
C ALA A 170 -11.28 21.74 -16.78
N GLY A 171 -10.47 21.95 -15.74
CA GLY A 171 -9.03 22.24 -15.87
C GLY A 171 -8.28 21.10 -16.54
N ALA A 172 -7.33 21.48 -17.41
CA ALA A 172 -6.48 20.51 -18.11
C ALA A 172 -5.39 19.98 -17.19
N VAL A 173 -5.19 18.66 -17.17
CA VAL A 173 -4.09 17.98 -16.48
C VAL A 173 -3.28 17.15 -17.48
N LYS A 174 -1.96 17.24 -17.40
CA LYS A 174 -1.03 16.50 -18.26
C LYS A 174 0.06 15.82 -17.44
N ARG A 175 0.67 16.52 -16.48
CA ARG A 175 1.68 15.93 -15.60
C ARG A 175 1.01 15.37 -14.36
N ILE A 176 1.06 14.06 -14.26
CA ILE A 176 0.40 13.28 -13.23
C ILE A 176 1.41 12.81 -12.19
N ALA A 177 1.18 13.14 -10.94
CA ALA A 177 1.85 12.50 -9.81
C ALA A 177 0.91 11.47 -9.20
N VAL A 178 1.45 10.33 -8.76
CA VAL A 178 0.74 9.30 -8.00
C VAL A 178 1.56 8.89 -6.79
N SER A 179 0.92 8.85 -5.62
CA SER A 179 1.50 8.32 -4.39
C SER A 179 0.41 7.59 -3.62
N PRO A 180 0.43 6.24 -3.58
CA PRO A 180 -0.50 5.46 -2.77
C PRO A 180 -0.41 5.79 -1.29
N GLY A 181 -1.45 5.42 -0.54
CA GLY A 181 -1.54 5.68 0.88
C GLY A 181 -1.94 7.11 1.23
N SER A 182 -1.42 7.61 2.34
CA SER A 182 -1.69 8.97 2.83
C SER A 182 -0.78 9.98 2.12
N GLY A 183 -1.37 10.79 1.24
CA GLY A 183 -0.63 11.66 0.34
C GLY A 183 -0.33 13.07 0.81
N LYS A 184 -0.63 13.40 2.05
CA LYS A 184 -0.41 14.75 2.58
C LYS A 184 1.04 15.23 2.40
N SER A 185 2.01 14.37 2.71
CA SER A 185 3.44 14.67 2.58
C SER A 185 3.91 14.80 1.13
N MET A 186 3.16 14.26 0.17
CA MET A 186 3.51 14.25 -1.25
C MET A 186 3.02 15.48 -2.01
N ILE A 187 2.26 16.38 -1.39
CA ILE A 187 1.81 17.64 -1.99
C ILE A 187 3.00 18.52 -2.38
N ASP A 188 3.96 18.71 -1.48
CA ASP A 188 5.14 19.53 -1.75
C ASP A 188 6.05 18.92 -2.83
N PRO A 189 6.39 17.63 -2.80
CA PRO A 189 7.10 16.97 -3.90
C PRO A 189 6.37 17.08 -5.25
N ALA A 190 5.04 16.89 -5.28
CA ALA A 190 4.25 16.98 -6.51
C ALA A 190 4.32 18.39 -7.12
N ILE A 191 4.19 19.42 -6.30
CA ILE A 191 4.32 20.81 -6.73
C ILE A 191 5.75 21.08 -7.24
N ALA A 192 6.78 20.64 -6.52
CA ALA A 192 8.18 20.81 -6.90
C ALA A 192 8.51 20.14 -8.24
N MET A 193 7.87 19.01 -8.54
CA MET A 193 7.98 18.30 -9.82
C MET A 193 7.09 18.91 -10.92
N GLY A 194 6.31 19.95 -10.61
CA GLY A 194 5.42 20.63 -11.54
C GLY A 194 4.22 19.78 -11.99
N ALA A 195 3.72 18.90 -11.12
CA ALA A 195 2.53 18.11 -11.39
C ALA A 195 1.29 19.01 -11.50
N ASP A 196 0.39 18.67 -12.43
CA ASP A 196 -0.92 19.30 -12.54
C ASP A 196 -1.92 18.70 -11.54
N VAL A 197 -1.74 17.38 -11.26
CA VAL A 197 -2.60 16.64 -10.33
C VAL A 197 -1.79 15.60 -9.55
N LEU A 198 -2.14 15.42 -8.28
CA LEU A 198 -1.68 14.33 -7.42
C LEU A 198 -2.83 13.34 -7.19
N VAL A 199 -2.62 12.07 -7.53
CA VAL A 199 -3.52 10.95 -7.22
C VAL A 199 -2.99 10.26 -5.96
N THR A 200 -3.83 10.18 -4.91
CA THR A 200 -3.40 9.67 -3.60
C THR A 200 -4.62 9.28 -2.74
N GLY A 201 -4.46 9.13 -1.43
CA GLY A 201 -5.53 8.94 -0.43
C GLY A 201 -5.35 9.83 0.80
N ASP A 202 -6.36 9.83 1.66
CA ASP A 202 -6.37 10.48 2.98
C ASP A 202 -6.07 11.99 2.95
N ILE A 203 -6.64 12.71 2.01
CA ILE A 203 -6.49 14.16 1.93
C ILE A 203 -7.56 14.86 2.77
N GLY A 204 -7.11 15.59 3.76
CA GLY A 204 -7.97 16.41 4.61
C GLY A 204 -8.44 17.69 3.92
N HIS A 205 -9.45 18.34 4.52
CA HIS A 205 -10.06 19.55 4.00
C HIS A 205 -9.05 20.66 3.70
N HIS A 206 -8.16 20.95 4.65
CA HIS A 206 -7.18 22.03 4.49
C HIS A 206 -6.08 21.67 3.49
N GLU A 207 -5.58 20.45 3.53
CA GLU A 207 -4.57 19.96 2.59
C GLU A 207 -5.04 20.10 1.14
N GLY A 208 -6.32 19.75 0.87
CA GLY A 208 -6.88 19.82 -0.48
C GLY A 208 -7.06 21.26 -0.98
N ILE A 209 -7.62 22.15 -0.18
CA ILE A 209 -7.79 23.56 -0.59
C ILE A 209 -6.46 24.30 -0.72
N ASP A 210 -5.47 23.98 0.15
CA ASP A 210 -4.16 24.59 0.10
C ASP A 210 -3.35 24.10 -1.12
N ALA A 211 -3.48 22.83 -1.50
CA ALA A 211 -2.89 22.29 -2.72
C ALA A 211 -3.43 23.03 -3.96
N VAL A 212 -4.74 23.21 -4.06
CA VAL A 212 -5.38 23.94 -5.15
C VAL A 212 -4.94 25.41 -5.20
N ALA A 213 -4.85 26.08 -4.05
CA ALA A 213 -4.35 27.45 -3.98
C ALA A 213 -2.91 27.60 -4.47
N ARG A 214 -2.13 26.51 -4.44
CA ARG A 214 -0.75 26.43 -4.93
C ARG A 214 -0.64 25.89 -6.36
N GLY A 215 -1.79 25.67 -7.03
CA GLY A 215 -1.83 25.24 -8.44
C GLY A 215 -1.80 23.72 -8.67
N LEU A 216 -1.95 22.90 -7.62
CA LEU A 216 -2.00 21.45 -7.72
C LEU A 216 -3.43 20.96 -7.50
N ALA A 217 -4.02 20.30 -8.51
CA ALA A 217 -5.25 19.54 -8.30
C ALA A 217 -4.93 18.24 -7.50
N VAL A 218 -5.93 17.71 -6.77
CA VAL A 218 -5.76 16.45 -6.03
C VAL A 218 -6.96 15.55 -6.33
N ILE A 219 -6.68 14.28 -6.61
CA ILE A 219 -7.67 13.20 -6.66
C ILE A 219 -7.40 12.28 -5.48
N ASP A 220 -8.28 12.32 -4.48
CA ASP A 220 -8.27 11.38 -3.36
C ASP A 220 -9.07 10.14 -3.76
N ALA A 221 -8.33 9.07 -4.04
CA ALA A 221 -8.84 7.76 -4.44
C ALA A 221 -9.17 6.86 -3.22
N GLY A 222 -8.99 7.39 -2.02
CA GLY A 222 -9.04 6.65 -0.77
C GLY A 222 -7.80 5.78 -0.55
N HIS A 223 -7.31 5.73 0.67
CA HIS A 223 -6.11 4.97 1.06
C HIS A 223 -6.21 3.50 0.62
N TYR A 224 -7.22 2.78 1.16
CA TYR A 224 -7.50 1.40 0.75
C TYR A 224 -7.77 1.31 -0.77
N GLY A 225 -8.46 2.31 -1.32
CA GLY A 225 -8.87 2.36 -2.72
C GLY A 225 -7.71 2.30 -3.71
N ILE A 226 -6.58 2.90 -3.38
CA ILE A 226 -5.40 2.92 -4.24
C ILE A 226 -4.38 1.81 -3.89
N GLU A 227 -4.35 1.33 -2.64
CA GLU A 227 -3.37 0.34 -2.17
C GLU A 227 -3.83 -1.12 -2.23
N HIS A 228 -5.12 -1.41 -2.39
CA HIS A 228 -5.60 -2.79 -2.47
C HIS A 228 -4.95 -3.62 -3.59
N ILE A 229 -4.32 -2.95 -4.57
CA ILE A 229 -3.53 -3.57 -5.65
C ILE A 229 -2.37 -4.42 -5.11
N PHE A 230 -1.85 -4.10 -3.91
CA PHE A 230 -0.88 -4.91 -3.17
C PHE A 230 -1.30 -6.37 -3.08
N ILE A 231 -2.56 -6.63 -2.76
CA ILE A 231 -3.06 -7.98 -2.50
C ILE A 231 -2.84 -8.88 -3.72
N LYS A 232 -3.18 -8.37 -4.90
CA LYS A 232 -3.01 -9.10 -6.17
C LYS A 232 -1.55 -9.25 -6.56
N ASP A 233 -0.75 -8.19 -6.45
CA ASP A 233 0.67 -8.21 -6.81
C ASP A 233 1.44 -9.15 -5.90
N MET A 234 1.22 -9.07 -4.59
CA MET A 234 1.87 -9.94 -3.60
C MET A 234 1.45 -11.41 -3.76
N LYS A 235 0.17 -11.69 -4.04
CA LYS A 235 -0.25 -13.05 -4.38
C LYS A 235 0.56 -13.60 -5.54
N GLN A 236 0.65 -12.88 -6.64
CA GLN A 236 1.39 -13.29 -7.83
C GLN A 236 2.88 -13.48 -7.56
N PHE A 237 3.47 -12.61 -6.74
CA PHE A 237 4.87 -12.75 -6.31
C PHE A 237 5.09 -14.03 -5.53
N LEU A 238 4.26 -14.31 -4.53
CA LEU A 238 4.38 -15.50 -3.69
C LEU A 238 4.13 -16.79 -4.48
N GLU A 239 3.12 -16.84 -5.33
CA GLU A 239 2.82 -18.01 -6.17
C GLU A 239 3.96 -18.33 -7.15
N ARG A 240 4.61 -17.30 -7.72
CA ARG A 240 5.79 -17.50 -8.60
C ARG A 240 7.03 -17.95 -7.85
N SER A 241 7.18 -17.49 -6.60
CA SER A 241 8.37 -17.75 -5.79
C SER A 241 8.34 -19.10 -5.09
N PHE A 242 7.14 -19.62 -4.75
CA PHE A 242 7.00 -20.77 -3.86
C PHE A 242 6.08 -21.85 -4.40
N ALA A 243 6.64 -22.79 -5.18
CA ALA A 243 5.90 -23.96 -5.62
C ALA A 243 5.48 -24.81 -4.40
N GLY A 244 4.18 -25.14 -4.28
CA GLY A 244 3.63 -25.98 -3.22
C GLY A 244 3.21 -25.24 -1.94
N VAL A 245 3.27 -23.91 -1.92
CA VAL A 245 2.63 -23.08 -0.90
C VAL A 245 1.32 -22.52 -1.49
N GLU A 246 0.22 -22.74 -0.81
CA GLU A 246 -1.08 -22.18 -1.21
C GLU A 246 -1.17 -20.71 -0.79
N VAL A 247 -1.57 -19.83 -1.70
CA VAL A 247 -1.72 -18.40 -1.42
C VAL A 247 -3.19 -17.99 -1.57
N ILE A 248 -3.81 -17.62 -0.45
CA ILE A 248 -5.19 -17.13 -0.36
C ILE A 248 -5.15 -15.62 -0.12
N THR A 249 -6.12 -14.90 -0.65
CA THR A 249 -6.22 -13.44 -0.50
C THR A 249 -7.50 -13.05 0.21
N ALA A 250 -7.42 -11.98 1.00
CA ALA A 250 -8.60 -11.30 1.49
C ALA A 250 -9.45 -10.78 0.31
N PRO A 251 -10.76 -10.89 0.38
CA PRO A 251 -11.63 -10.21 -0.58
C PRO A 251 -11.48 -8.70 -0.43
N ARG A 252 -11.66 -7.96 -1.52
CA ARG A 252 -11.72 -6.51 -1.45
C ARG A 252 -12.88 -6.08 -0.56
N LYS A 253 -12.58 -5.27 0.44
CA LYS A 253 -13.57 -4.69 1.35
C LYS A 253 -13.08 -3.32 1.80
N ASP A 254 -13.72 -2.28 1.30
CA ASP A 254 -13.42 -0.92 1.73
C ASP A 254 -13.75 -0.76 3.23
N PRO A 255 -12.94 0.00 4.00
CA PRO A 255 -13.12 0.15 5.45
C PRO A 255 -14.34 1.01 5.82
N PHE A 256 -14.94 1.71 4.85
CA PHE A 256 -16.13 2.55 5.01
C PHE A 256 -17.09 2.39 3.83
N THR A 257 -18.31 2.86 4.00
CA THR A 257 -19.34 2.86 2.96
C THR A 257 -19.70 4.30 2.60
N VAL A 258 -19.67 4.62 1.31
CA VAL A 258 -20.22 5.89 0.79
C VAL A 258 -21.71 5.68 0.55
N LEU A 259 -22.55 6.55 1.15
CA LEU A 259 -24.01 6.51 1.06
C LEU A 259 -24.53 7.52 0.04
#